data_39ce3ca60c7b28a9e1ba270accd2b5e7
#
_entry.id   39ce3ca60c7b28a9e1ba270accd2b5e7
#
_cell.length_a   1.000
_cell.length_b   1.000
_cell.length_c   1.000
_cell.angle_alpha   90.00
_cell.angle_beta   90.00
_cell.angle_gamma   90.00
#
_symmetry.space_group_name_H-M   'P 1'
#
loop_
_entity.id
_entity.type
_entity.pdbx_description
1 polymer ?
#
loop_
_entity_poly.entity_id
_entity_poly.type
_entity_poly.pdbx_seq_one_letter_code
_entity_poly.pdbx_strand_id
1 'polypeptide(L)'
;MRRARFLSPSAERDFSLYHCVSRVVDRQFVLGREEKDVFVRMMREYEAFCGVRVLSYCVMSNHFHLLVEVPPKKKDEVISLDDGDFLSRIKPLYSKVYFRGVEQMLLKFRADGADAAVDELKEKFTYRMHDLSYFMKGLKQRFTQWYNGTHGRSGTLWEGRFKSVLVEDGYAARVMAAYIDLNPVRAGMVVKPEDYRWCSYGE
;
A
#
# COMPACT_ATOMS: atom_id res chain seq x y z
N MET A 1 24.14 -9.01 -5.61
CA MET A 1 24.08 -7.54 -5.40
C MET A 1 22.63 -7.07 -5.42
N ARG A 2 22.16 -6.33 -4.41
CA ARG A 2 20.78 -5.81 -4.37
C ARG A 2 20.71 -4.57 -5.26
N ARG A 3 19.96 -4.64 -6.37
CA ARG A 3 19.68 -3.43 -7.17
C ARG A 3 18.80 -2.48 -6.36
N ALA A 4 19.19 -1.20 -6.29
CA ALA A 4 18.33 -0.14 -5.77
C ALA A 4 17.11 0.04 -6.69
N ARG A 5 15.99 0.51 -6.11
CA ARG A 5 14.83 0.93 -6.91
C ARG A 5 15.22 2.16 -7.74
N PHE A 6 14.81 2.19 -8.99
CA PHE A 6 14.92 3.41 -9.79
C PHE A 6 13.91 4.42 -9.22
N LEU A 7 14.40 5.57 -8.77
CA LEU A 7 13.59 6.68 -8.30
C LEU A 7 13.39 7.66 -9.46
N SER A 8 12.23 8.31 -9.52
CA SER A 8 12.01 9.38 -10.48
C SER A 8 13.01 10.52 -10.20
N PRO A 9 13.63 11.08 -11.23
CA PRO A 9 14.48 12.26 -11.07
C PRO A 9 13.74 13.48 -10.49
N SER A 10 12.42 13.53 -10.66
CA SER A 10 11.55 14.60 -10.16
C SER A 10 10.78 14.25 -8.89
N ALA A 11 11.11 13.12 -8.22
CA ALA A 11 10.34 12.59 -7.08
C ALA A 11 10.19 13.58 -5.90
N GLU A 12 11.05 14.60 -5.80
CA GLU A 12 10.95 15.64 -4.77
C GLU A 12 10.02 16.80 -5.15
N ARG A 13 9.61 16.88 -6.44
CA ARG A 13 8.82 18.00 -6.96
C ARG A 13 7.49 17.57 -7.53
N ASP A 14 7.44 16.39 -8.15
CA ASP A 14 6.30 15.90 -8.90
C ASP A 14 5.87 14.51 -8.41
N PHE A 15 4.62 14.17 -8.68
CA PHE A 15 4.12 12.81 -8.49
C PHE A 15 4.91 11.82 -9.34
N SER A 16 5.11 10.64 -8.79
CA SER A 16 5.79 9.56 -9.48
C SER A 16 4.88 8.34 -9.59
N LEU A 17 4.78 7.76 -10.79
CA LEU A 17 3.97 6.58 -11.05
C LEU A 17 4.85 5.33 -11.08
N TYR A 18 4.42 4.29 -10.36
CA TYR A 18 5.13 3.02 -10.33
C TYR A 18 4.18 1.85 -10.58
N HIS A 19 4.51 1.03 -11.57
CA HIS A 19 3.91 -0.30 -11.69
C HIS A 19 4.65 -1.26 -10.76
N CYS A 20 3.94 -1.81 -9.78
CA CYS A 20 4.47 -2.71 -8.76
C CYS A 20 3.90 -4.11 -8.92
N VAL A 21 4.76 -5.13 -8.77
CA VAL A 21 4.39 -6.53 -8.82
C VAL A 21 5.02 -7.28 -7.66
N SER A 22 4.25 -8.14 -7.00
CA SER A 22 4.78 -9.10 -6.04
C SER A 22 4.11 -10.46 -6.21
N ARG A 23 4.88 -11.52 -6.05
CA ARG A 23 4.43 -12.89 -6.29
C ARG A 23 4.57 -13.73 -5.03
N VAL A 24 3.65 -14.68 -4.86
CA VAL A 24 3.71 -15.70 -3.80
C VAL A 24 4.89 -16.64 -4.06
N VAL A 25 5.54 -17.08 -2.98
CA VAL A 25 6.65 -18.03 -3.01
C VAL A 25 6.21 -19.32 -3.75
N ASP A 26 7.13 -19.89 -4.52
CA ASP A 26 6.90 -21.09 -5.35
C ASP A 26 5.72 -20.96 -6.32
N ARG A 27 5.27 -19.74 -6.60
CA ARG A 27 4.15 -19.41 -7.49
C ARG A 27 2.84 -20.10 -7.12
N GLN A 28 2.67 -20.48 -5.85
CA GLN A 28 1.50 -21.19 -5.36
C GLN A 28 0.23 -20.34 -5.52
N PHE A 29 -0.86 -20.97 -5.96
CA PHE A 29 -2.18 -20.34 -6.14
C PHE A 29 -2.95 -20.33 -4.82
N VAL A 30 -2.54 -19.47 -3.90
CA VAL A 30 -3.06 -19.41 -2.53
C VAL A 30 -3.99 -18.22 -2.26
N LEU A 31 -4.12 -17.31 -3.22
CA LEU A 31 -5.00 -16.16 -3.10
C LEU A 31 -6.38 -16.53 -3.67
N GLY A 32 -7.24 -17.11 -2.84
CA GLY A 32 -8.65 -17.40 -3.12
C GLY A 32 -9.51 -16.13 -3.01
N ARG A 33 -10.82 -16.31 -2.88
CA ARG A 33 -11.78 -15.18 -2.81
C ARG A 33 -11.58 -14.36 -1.53
N GLU A 34 -11.53 -15.02 -0.39
CA GLU A 34 -11.36 -14.37 0.92
C GLU A 34 -10.02 -13.61 1.00
N GLU A 35 -8.94 -14.26 0.56
CA GLU A 35 -7.60 -13.67 0.57
C GLU A 35 -7.53 -12.41 -0.29
N LYS A 36 -8.19 -12.42 -1.46
CA LYS A 36 -8.25 -11.25 -2.35
C LYS A 36 -9.09 -10.13 -1.74
N ASP A 37 -10.24 -10.43 -1.12
CA ASP A 37 -11.08 -9.45 -0.43
C ASP A 37 -10.32 -8.78 0.71
N VAL A 38 -9.60 -9.56 1.51
CA VAL A 38 -8.76 -9.05 2.60
C VAL A 38 -7.59 -8.23 2.06
N PHE A 39 -6.96 -8.68 0.97
CA PHE A 39 -5.85 -7.95 0.35
C PHE A 39 -6.30 -6.57 -0.15
N VAL A 40 -7.41 -6.49 -0.88
CA VAL A 40 -7.96 -5.22 -1.40
C VAL A 40 -8.30 -4.28 -0.25
N ARG A 41 -8.98 -4.76 0.80
CA ARG A 41 -9.26 -3.95 1.99
C ARG A 41 -7.98 -3.40 2.62
N MET A 42 -6.97 -4.25 2.88
CA MET A 42 -5.71 -3.81 3.46
C MET A 42 -4.96 -2.83 2.54
N MET A 43 -5.03 -3.04 1.24
CA MET A 43 -4.45 -2.13 0.25
C MET A 43 -5.06 -0.72 0.39
N ARG A 44 -6.38 -0.61 0.47
CA ARG A 44 -7.08 0.68 0.65
C ARG A 44 -6.75 1.35 1.99
N GLU A 45 -6.64 0.55 3.08
CA GLU A 45 -6.21 1.06 4.39
C GLU A 45 -4.78 1.63 4.36
N TYR A 46 -3.84 0.94 3.69
CA TYR A 46 -2.46 1.42 3.56
C TYR A 46 -2.33 2.56 2.55
N GLU A 47 -3.13 2.59 1.49
CA GLU A 47 -3.25 3.70 0.55
C GLU A 47 -3.61 4.99 1.29
N ALA A 48 -4.69 4.95 2.08
CA ALA A 48 -5.14 6.07 2.90
C ALA A 48 -4.08 6.49 3.92
N PHE A 49 -3.45 5.52 4.61
CA PHE A 49 -2.41 5.80 5.60
C PHE A 49 -1.17 6.44 4.98
N CYS A 50 -0.63 5.84 3.93
CA CYS A 50 0.62 6.32 3.31
C CYS A 50 0.43 7.59 2.47
N GLY A 51 -0.82 7.98 2.15
CA GLY A 51 -1.09 9.12 1.29
C GLY A 51 -0.65 8.90 -0.17
N VAL A 52 -0.51 7.66 -0.59
CA VAL A 52 -0.32 7.27 -2.00
C VAL A 52 -1.68 7.03 -2.66
N ARG A 53 -1.73 6.95 -3.99
CA ARG A 53 -2.96 6.60 -4.72
C ARG A 53 -2.75 5.35 -5.56
N VAL A 54 -3.60 4.34 -5.40
CA VAL A 54 -3.63 3.15 -6.26
C VAL A 54 -4.58 3.42 -7.41
N LEU A 55 -4.02 3.78 -8.57
CA LEU A 55 -4.77 4.17 -9.76
C LEU A 55 -5.38 2.99 -10.51
N SER A 56 -4.69 1.85 -10.49
CA SER A 56 -5.18 0.58 -11.03
C SER A 56 -4.55 -0.57 -10.26
N TYR A 57 -5.29 -1.66 -10.09
CA TYR A 57 -4.80 -2.88 -9.46
C TYR A 57 -5.44 -4.12 -10.05
N CYS A 58 -4.76 -5.26 -9.88
CA CYS A 58 -5.31 -6.58 -10.13
C CYS A 58 -4.68 -7.59 -9.17
N VAL A 59 -5.51 -8.28 -8.39
CA VAL A 59 -5.09 -9.34 -7.46
C VAL A 59 -5.38 -10.70 -8.08
N MET A 60 -4.35 -11.34 -8.62
CA MET A 60 -4.41 -12.66 -9.23
C MET A 60 -4.32 -13.77 -8.15
N SER A 61 -4.40 -15.02 -8.54
CA SER A 61 -4.39 -16.14 -7.57
C SER A 61 -3.02 -16.39 -6.92
N ASN A 62 -1.93 -15.86 -7.45
CA ASN A 62 -0.58 -16.05 -6.92
C ASN A 62 0.33 -14.80 -7.00
N HIS A 63 -0.19 -13.69 -7.45
CA HIS A 63 0.53 -12.41 -7.51
C HIS A 63 -0.45 -11.27 -7.63
N PHE A 64 0.05 -10.05 -7.50
CA PHE A 64 -0.74 -8.86 -7.73
C PHE A 64 0.05 -7.81 -8.53
N HIS A 65 -0.69 -6.96 -9.21
CA HIS A 65 -0.21 -5.77 -9.89
C HIS A 65 -0.86 -4.54 -9.28
N LEU A 66 -0.07 -3.47 -9.05
CA LEU A 66 -0.56 -2.16 -8.62
C LEU A 66 0.07 -1.08 -9.49
N LEU A 67 -0.71 -0.12 -9.94
CA LEU A 67 -0.21 1.15 -10.47
C LEU A 67 -0.39 2.19 -9.38
N VAL A 68 0.73 2.64 -8.81
CA VAL A 68 0.73 3.50 -7.61
C VAL A 68 1.29 4.87 -7.96
N GLU A 69 0.51 5.90 -7.67
CA GLU A 69 0.94 7.29 -7.69
C GLU A 69 1.46 7.67 -6.30
N VAL A 70 2.67 8.14 -6.25
CA VAL A 70 3.36 8.55 -5.03
C VAL A 70 3.54 10.07 -5.06
N PRO A 71 3.00 10.80 -4.06
CA PRO A 71 3.20 12.23 -3.95
C PRO A 71 4.67 12.61 -3.80
N PRO A 72 5.06 13.83 -4.19
CA PRO A 72 6.41 14.32 -3.95
C PRO A 72 6.73 14.35 -2.46
N LYS A 73 7.96 14.03 -2.13
CA LYS A 73 8.49 14.14 -0.76
C LYS A 73 9.96 14.49 -0.83
N LYS A 74 10.33 15.59 -0.20
CA LYS A 74 11.74 15.94 -0.04
C LYS A 74 12.40 14.99 0.94
N LYS A 75 13.72 14.88 0.83
CA LYS A 75 14.49 14.13 1.82
C LYS A 75 14.30 14.74 3.20
N ASP A 76 14.06 13.88 4.20
CA ASP A 76 13.85 14.26 5.61
C ASP A 76 12.62 15.16 5.86
N GLU A 77 11.70 15.29 4.90
CA GLU A 77 10.43 15.96 5.08
C GLU A 77 9.49 15.16 5.98
N VAL A 78 8.97 15.83 7.01
CA VAL A 78 7.92 15.28 7.87
C VAL A 78 6.57 15.74 7.33
N ILE A 79 5.69 14.77 7.03
CA ILE A 79 4.34 15.07 6.57
C ILE A 79 3.49 15.49 7.76
N SER A 80 3.08 16.77 7.76
CA SER A 80 2.19 17.32 8.78
C SER A 80 0.73 16.95 8.48
N LEU A 81 0.02 16.50 9.50
CA LEU A 81 -1.40 16.21 9.47
C LEU A 81 -2.07 16.88 10.65
N ASP A 82 -3.32 17.34 10.49
CA ASP A 82 -4.13 17.68 11.65
C ASP A 82 -4.43 16.44 12.52
N ASP A 83 -4.99 16.64 13.70
CA ASP A 83 -5.20 15.54 14.66
C ASP A 83 -6.27 14.56 14.18
N GLY A 84 -7.32 15.06 13.52
CA GLY A 84 -8.41 14.24 12.98
C GLY A 84 -7.94 13.35 11.84
N ASP A 85 -7.25 13.91 10.86
CA ASP A 85 -6.65 13.20 9.74
C ASP A 85 -5.63 12.15 10.23
N PHE A 86 -4.77 12.52 11.17
CA PHE A 86 -3.80 11.61 11.75
C PHE A 86 -4.49 10.39 12.39
N LEU A 87 -5.46 10.62 13.28
CA LEU A 87 -6.18 9.54 13.96
C LEU A 87 -6.97 8.68 12.99
N SER A 88 -7.64 9.28 11.99
CA SER A 88 -8.41 8.56 10.99
C SER A 88 -7.55 7.58 10.18
N ARG A 89 -6.33 7.99 9.81
CA ARG A 89 -5.39 7.18 9.01
C ARG A 89 -4.77 6.04 9.80
N ILE A 90 -4.48 6.21 11.10
CA ILE A 90 -3.86 5.15 11.90
C ILE A 90 -4.88 4.14 12.45
N LYS A 91 -6.13 4.55 12.68
CA LYS A 91 -7.19 3.73 13.28
C LYS A 91 -7.37 2.34 12.64
N PRO A 92 -7.44 2.19 11.31
CA PRO A 92 -7.64 0.87 10.66
C PRO A 92 -6.40 -0.03 10.72
N LEU A 93 -5.22 0.54 11.01
CA LEU A 93 -3.95 -0.20 10.95
C LEU A 93 -3.55 -0.84 12.28
N TYR A 94 -4.11 -0.40 13.41
CA TYR A 94 -3.68 -0.81 14.74
C TYR A 94 -4.82 -1.43 15.54
N SER A 95 -4.47 -2.21 16.58
CA SER A 95 -5.45 -2.74 17.50
C SER A 95 -6.19 -1.63 18.24
N LYS A 96 -7.44 -1.88 18.64
CA LYS A 96 -8.24 -0.89 19.39
C LYS A 96 -7.53 -0.38 20.65
N VAL A 97 -6.81 -1.26 21.34
CA VAL A 97 -6.07 -0.90 22.57
C VAL A 97 -4.92 0.05 22.24
N TYR A 98 -4.12 -0.29 21.25
CA TYR A 98 -2.99 0.56 20.83
C TYR A 98 -3.48 1.91 20.31
N PHE A 99 -4.50 1.92 19.45
CA PHE A 99 -5.08 3.16 18.91
C PHE A 99 -5.59 4.07 20.03
N ARG A 100 -6.34 3.55 21.01
CA ARG A 100 -6.80 4.33 22.16
C ARG A 100 -5.65 4.90 22.98
N GLY A 101 -4.56 4.17 23.15
CA GLY A 101 -3.37 4.68 23.82
C GLY A 101 -2.77 5.89 23.10
N VAL A 102 -2.64 5.82 21.76
CA VAL A 102 -2.16 6.94 20.94
C VAL A 102 -3.10 8.14 21.03
N GLU A 103 -4.41 7.91 20.91
CA GLU A 103 -5.43 8.97 21.02
C GLU A 103 -5.38 9.69 22.38
N GLN A 104 -5.29 8.94 23.47
CA GLN A 104 -5.17 9.51 24.83
C GLN A 104 -3.88 10.31 25.02
N MET A 105 -2.75 9.81 24.48
CA MET A 105 -1.48 10.55 24.52
C MET A 105 -1.58 11.87 23.75
N LEU A 106 -2.18 11.86 22.57
CA LEU A 106 -2.39 13.06 21.77
C LEU A 106 -3.24 14.10 22.50
N LEU A 107 -4.38 13.66 23.08
CA LEU A 107 -5.27 14.53 23.84
C LEU A 107 -4.57 15.14 25.07
N LYS A 108 -3.78 14.34 25.79
CA LYS A 108 -2.99 14.82 26.93
C LYS A 108 -1.96 15.88 26.50
N PHE A 109 -1.17 15.62 25.47
CA PHE A 109 -0.17 16.58 24.99
C PHE A 109 -0.81 17.88 24.52
N ARG A 110 -2.00 17.81 23.90
CA ARG A 110 -2.75 19.03 23.53
C ARG A 110 -3.24 19.81 24.77
N ALA A 111 -3.75 19.12 25.79
CA ALA A 111 -4.19 19.73 27.04
C ALA A 111 -3.04 20.40 27.80
N ASP A 112 -1.85 19.80 27.75
CA ASP A 112 -0.63 20.29 28.38
C ASP A 112 0.06 21.41 27.56
N GLY A 113 -0.43 21.76 26.34
CA GLY A 113 0.19 22.72 25.43
C GLY A 113 1.56 22.26 24.90
N ALA A 114 1.81 20.96 24.91
CA ALA A 114 3.10 20.35 24.54
C ALA A 114 3.17 20.05 23.02
N ASP A 115 3.14 21.08 22.18
CA ASP A 115 3.10 20.91 20.71
C ASP A 115 4.28 20.11 20.16
N ALA A 116 5.49 20.29 20.69
CA ALA A 116 6.65 19.49 20.29
C ALA A 116 6.45 17.99 20.56
N ALA A 117 5.77 17.61 21.65
CA ALA A 117 5.46 16.20 21.95
C ALA A 117 4.37 15.65 21.02
N VAL A 118 3.43 16.49 20.58
CA VAL A 118 2.45 16.14 19.55
C VAL A 118 3.14 15.84 18.22
N ASP A 119 4.06 16.70 17.80
CA ASP A 119 4.80 16.52 16.54
C ASP A 119 5.66 15.25 16.59
N GLU A 120 6.39 15.02 17.68
CA GLU A 120 7.17 13.79 17.88
C GLU A 120 6.29 12.53 17.86
N LEU A 121 5.10 12.58 18.49
CA LEU A 121 4.15 11.48 18.47
C LEU A 121 3.70 11.18 17.04
N LYS A 122 3.30 12.21 16.28
CA LYS A 122 2.85 12.06 14.89
C LYS A 122 3.96 11.58 13.98
N GLU A 123 5.18 12.07 14.13
CA GLU A 123 6.33 11.71 13.32
C GLU A 123 6.64 10.21 13.36
N LYS A 124 6.42 9.56 14.51
CA LYS A 124 6.56 8.08 14.65
C LYS A 124 5.71 7.28 13.66
N PHE A 125 4.71 7.92 13.05
CA PHE A 125 3.83 7.32 12.06
C PHE A 125 4.03 7.94 10.67
N THR A 126 4.08 9.26 10.58
CA THR A 126 4.05 10.01 9.31
C THR A 126 5.35 9.91 8.51
N TYR A 127 6.49 9.54 9.13
CA TYR A 127 7.74 9.32 8.40
C TYR A 127 7.60 8.30 7.26
N ARG A 128 6.62 7.39 7.37
CA ARG A 128 6.32 6.34 6.37
C ARG A 128 5.43 6.81 5.22
N MET A 129 4.86 8.00 5.33
CA MET A 129 3.96 8.54 4.32
C MET A 129 4.75 9.01 3.09
N HIS A 130 4.07 9.05 1.94
CA HIS A 130 4.62 9.40 0.65
C HIS A 130 5.86 8.56 0.27
N ASP A 131 5.91 7.31 0.70
CA ASP A 131 6.98 6.37 0.36
C ASP A 131 6.43 5.03 -0.12
N LEU A 132 6.72 4.71 -1.38
CA LEU A 132 6.32 3.46 -2.01
C LEU A 132 6.87 2.22 -1.28
N SER A 133 8.09 2.30 -0.74
CA SER A 133 8.69 1.14 -0.06
C SER A 133 7.98 0.85 1.25
N TYR A 134 7.60 1.88 2.00
CA TYR A 134 6.82 1.70 3.23
C TYR A 134 5.40 1.23 2.96
N PHE A 135 4.72 1.76 1.93
CA PHE A 135 3.43 1.28 1.48
C PHE A 135 3.46 -0.21 1.16
N MET A 136 4.34 -0.62 0.25
CA MET A 136 4.47 -2.00 -0.19
C MET A 136 4.95 -2.95 0.93
N LYS A 137 5.87 -2.50 1.79
CA LYS A 137 6.34 -3.27 2.94
C LYS A 137 5.22 -3.50 3.94
N GLY A 138 4.52 -2.44 4.32
CA GLY A 138 3.43 -2.50 5.30
C GLY A 138 2.30 -3.42 4.83
N LEU A 139 1.80 -3.21 3.61
CA LEU A 139 0.77 -4.02 2.99
C LEU A 139 1.15 -5.51 2.96
N LYS A 140 2.32 -5.83 2.40
CA LYS A 140 2.79 -7.22 2.27
C LYS A 140 3.02 -7.89 3.62
N GLN A 141 3.59 -7.18 4.59
CA GLN A 141 3.85 -7.71 5.92
C GLN A 141 2.55 -8.00 6.68
N ARG A 142 1.62 -7.05 6.68
CA ARG A 142 0.33 -7.22 7.37
C ARG A 142 -0.50 -8.33 6.74
N PHE A 143 -0.55 -8.39 5.42
CA PHE A 143 -1.23 -9.46 4.71
C PHE A 143 -0.60 -10.83 5.02
N THR A 144 0.74 -10.94 5.05
CA THR A 144 1.43 -12.19 5.42
C THR A 144 1.08 -12.61 6.85
N GLN A 145 1.05 -11.67 7.80
CA GLN A 145 0.70 -11.98 9.20
C GLN A 145 -0.73 -12.52 9.31
N TRP A 146 -1.67 -11.85 8.66
CA TRP A 146 -3.05 -12.32 8.62
C TRP A 146 -3.17 -13.69 7.94
N TYR A 147 -2.57 -13.85 6.76
CA TYR A 147 -2.61 -15.10 6.00
C TYR A 147 -2.03 -16.27 6.81
N ASN A 148 -0.86 -16.09 7.41
CA ASN A 148 -0.23 -17.12 8.21
C ASN A 148 -1.08 -17.47 9.45
N GLY A 149 -1.65 -16.49 10.13
CA GLY A 149 -2.53 -16.71 11.28
C GLY A 149 -3.80 -17.48 10.90
N THR A 150 -4.43 -17.12 9.77
CA THR A 150 -5.66 -17.76 9.30
C THR A 150 -5.42 -19.20 8.81
N HIS A 151 -4.29 -19.46 8.15
CA HIS A 151 -3.98 -20.75 7.53
C HIS A 151 -3.00 -21.63 8.33
N GLY A 152 -2.68 -21.27 9.58
CA GLY A 152 -1.77 -22.05 10.43
C GLY A 152 -0.36 -22.15 9.85
N ARG A 153 0.10 -21.14 9.08
CA ARG A 153 1.42 -21.09 8.45
C ARG A 153 2.40 -20.20 9.21
N SER A 154 3.68 -20.39 8.91
CA SER A 154 4.76 -19.51 9.34
C SER A 154 5.67 -19.17 8.15
N GLY A 155 6.56 -18.19 8.33
CA GLY A 155 7.53 -17.80 7.33
C GLY A 155 7.00 -16.83 6.27
N THR A 156 7.78 -16.63 5.20
CA THR A 156 7.44 -15.68 4.14
C THR A 156 6.34 -16.20 3.22
N LEU A 157 5.46 -15.30 2.79
CA LEU A 157 4.45 -15.59 1.77
C LEU A 157 4.91 -15.19 0.36
N TRP A 158 5.84 -14.26 0.26
CA TRP A 158 6.25 -13.63 -0.99
C TRP A 158 7.65 -14.07 -1.40
N GLU A 159 7.90 -14.27 -2.71
CA GLU A 159 9.21 -14.65 -3.26
C GLU A 159 10.35 -13.71 -2.83
N GLY A 160 10.02 -12.48 -2.44
CA GLY A 160 11.02 -11.51 -2.01
C GLY A 160 10.45 -10.09 -1.98
N ARG A 161 11.31 -9.11 -2.26
CA ARG A 161 10.87 -7.72 -2.41
C ARG A 161 10.00 -7.59 -3.65
N PHE A 162 9.07 -6.63 -3.63
CA PHE A 162 8.31 -6.29 -4.83
C PHE A 162 9.23 -5.76 -5.94
N LYS A 163 8.84 -5.99 -7.19
CA LYS A 163 9.45 -5.37 -8.37
C LYS A 163 8.68 -4.09 -8.68
N SER A 164 9.37 -3.05 -9.12
CA SER A 164 8.72 -1.82 -9.56
C SER A 164 9.39 -1.28 -10.81
N VAL A 165 8.59 -0.71 -11.69
CA VAL A 165 9.01 0.03 -12.88
C VAL A 165 8.41 1.42 -12.79
N LEU A 166 9.22 2.45 -13.05
CA LEU A 166 8.73 3.82 -13.18
C LEU A 166 7.91 3.91 -14.48
N VAL A 167 6.74 4.50 -14.39
CA VAL A 167 5.82 4.70 -15.52
C VAL A 167 5.72 6.20 -15.76
N GLU A 168 5.87 6.61 -17.00
CA GLU A 168 5.59 7.98 -17.40
C GLU A 168 4.08 8.26 -17.29
N ASP A 169 3.73 9.50 -17.09
CA ASP A 169 2.32 9.94 -17.03
C ASP A 169 1.59 9.85 -18.38
N GLY A 170 0.33 10.26 -18.41
CA GLY A 170 -0.43 10.39 -19.64
C GLY A 170 -0.68 9.05 -20.34
N TYR A 171 -0.16 8.87 -21.55
CA TYR A 171 -0.44 7.69 -22.36
C TYR A 171 0.11 6.41 -21.77
N ALA A 172 1.35 6.43 -21.27
CA ALA A 172 1.99 5.25 -20.67
C ALA A 172 1.24 4.77 -19.43
N ALA A 173 0.75 5.69 -18.59
CA ALA A 173 -0.07 5.36 -17.43
C ALA A 173 -1.40 4.68 -17.83
N ARG A 174 -2.09 5.17 -18.88
CA ARG A 174 -3.32 4.56 -19.39
C ARG A 174 -3.09 3.15 -19.94
N VAL A 175 -2.03 2.97 -20.73
CA VAL A 175 -1.65 1.65 -21.27
C VAL A 175 -1.32 0.69 -20.13
N MET A 176 -0.61 1.15 -19.09
CA MET A 176 -0.29 0.32 -17.94
C MET A 176 -1.53 -0.05 -17.12
N ALA A 177 -2.46 0.86 -16.92
CA ALA A 177 -3.73 0.57 -16.25
C ALA A 177 -4.53 -0.48 -17.02
N ALA A 178 -4.70 -0.31 -18.34
CA ALA A 178 -5.36 -1.30 -19.19
C ALA A 178 -4.65 -2.66 -19.16
N TYR A 179 -3.31 -2.68 -19.17
CA TYR A 179 -2.54 -3.92 -19.02
C TYR A 179 -2.84 -4.62 -17.71
N ILE A 180 -2.95 -3.88 -16.60
CA ILE A 180 -3.25 -4.41 -15.27
C ILE A 180 -4.67 -4.99 -15.23
N ASP A 181 -5.65 -4.26 -15.73
CA ASP A 181 -7.06 -4.69 -15.73
C ASP A 181 -7.33 -5.89 -16.65
N LEU A 182 -6.54 -6.06 -17.72
CA LEU A 182 -6.65 -7.18 -18.66
C LEU A 182 -5.91 -8.46 -18.20
N ASN A 183 -5.18 -8.44 -17.07
CA ASN A 183 -4.47 -9.64 -16.61
C ASN A 183 -5.38 -10.86 -16.39
N PRO A 184 -6.59 -10.74 -15.79
CA PRO A 184 -7.49 -11.90 -15.62
C PRO A 184 -7.98 -12.48 -16.95
N VAL A 185 -8.23 -11.63 -17.95
CA VAL A 185 -8.63 -12.06 -19.31
C VAL A 185 -7.48 -12.80 -19.98
N ARG A 186 -6.27 -12.25 -19.93
CA ARG A 186 -5.07 -12.88 -20.49
C ARG A 186 -4.71 -14.21 -19.84
N ALA A 187 -5.08 -14.36 -18.55
CA ALA A 187 -4.91 -15.61 -17.81
C ALA A 187 -6.08 -16.61 -18.03
N GLY A 188 -7.07 -16.27 -18.85
CA GLY A 188 -8.24 -17.12 -19.11
C GLY A 188 -9.16 -17.32 -17.91
N MET A 189 -9.10 -16.42 -16.91
CA MET A 189 -9.93 -16.51 -15.71
C MET A 189 -11.34 -15.97 -15.92
N VAL A 190 -11.48 -14.97 -16.79
CA VAL A 190 -12.74 -14.35 -17.22
C VAL A 190 -12.66 -14.01 -18.70
N VAL A 191 -13.81 -13.78 -19.33
CA VAL A 191 -13.88 -13.35 -20.73
C VAL A 191 -13.73 -11.84 -20.84
N LYS A 192 -14.32 -11.09 -19.90
CA LYS A 192 -14.30 -9.63 -19.87
C LYS A 192 -13.69 -9.14 -18.54
N PRO A 193 -12.94 -8.02 -18.51
CA PRO A 193 -12.32 -7.54 -17.31
C PRO A 193 -13.33 -7.10 -16.23
N GLU A 194 -14.52 -6.62 -16.61
CA GLU A 194 -15.59 -6.28 -15.68
C GLU A 194 -16.12 -7.48 -14.87
N ASP A 195 -15.92 -8.69 -15.33
CA ASP A 195 -16.33 -9.91 -14.63
C ASP A 195 -15.36 -10.32 -13.51
N TYR A 196 -14.23 -9.61 -13.39
CA TYR A 196 -13.21 -9.91 -12.37
C TYR A 196 -13.18 -8.85 -11.27
N ARG A 197 -13.94 -9.08 -10.19
CA ARG A 197 -14.13 -8.12 -9.08
C ARG A 197 -12.86 -7.70 -8.30
N TRP A 198 -11.73 -8.37 -8.48
CA TRP A 198 -10.46 -8.03 -7.81
C TRP A 198 -9.49 -7.30 -8.74
N CYS A 199 -10.00 -6.53 -9.65
CA CYS A 199 -9.27 -5.53 -10.41
C CYS A 199 -10.05 -4.20 -10.39
N SER A 200 -9.35 -3.10 -10.66
CA SER A 200 -9.95 -1.76 -10.63
C SER A 200 -11.10 -1.57 -11.60
N TYR A 201 -11.14 -2.31 -12.69
CA TYR A 201 -12.21 -2.22 -13.68
C TYR A 201 -13.47 -3.00 -13.26
N GLY A 202 -13.34 -4.01 -12.41
CA GLY A 202 -14.45 -4.84 -11.91
C GLY A 202 -14.91 -4.51 -10.49
N GLU A 203 -14.32 -3.47 -9.85
CA GLU A 203 -14.63 -3.02 -8.47
C GLU A 203 -15.99 -2.32 -8.35
#